data_95198d0c0fa50beab04131bee0850cf7
#
_entry.id   95198d0c0fa50beab04131bee0850cf7
#
_cell.length_a   1.000
_cell.length_b   1.000
_cell.length_c   1.000
_cell.angle_alpha   90.00
_cell.angle_beta   90.00
_cell.angle_gamma   90.00
#
_symmetry.space_group_name_H-M   'P 1'
#
loop_
_entity.id
_entity.type
_entity.pdbx_description
1 polymer ?
#
loop_
_entity_poly.entity_id
_entity_poly.type
_entity_poly.pdbx_seq_one_letter_code
_entity_poly.pdbx_strand_id
1 'polypeptide(L)'
;MTEGTGTCLRKRGPGGLALVGVIVTLVLAVTSIPILHFYQSYWLKLRTLPAAVVHYESRHGGRWTPLNRTSGWVPKALVATEDRTFFSNLGISFEGIGRALLVDLHTHRFTQGGSTLTQQLARDTLLSPAKTFRRKVTEALLAVMMTALYSKPEILTLYLNEVYFGSGAYGIQSASRVYFGVPADRLTLPQAAMLAGLPQAPSAENPLANFRRAKARQYQVLESMVHDGIISQSEAERAYRAPLSIRPSGA
;
A
#
# COMPACT_ATOMS: atom_id res chain seq x y z
N MET A 1 -31.99 -11.34 72.64
CA MET A 1 -31.80 -10.13 71.76
C MET A 1 -30.90 -10.53 70.60
N THR A 2 -31.50 -10.82 69.47
CA THR A 2 -30.75 -11.13 68.21
C THR A 2 -31.39 -10.32 67.15
N GLU A 3 -30.70 -9.22 66.75
CA GLU A 3 -31.09 -8.39 65.63
C GLU A 3 -30.72 -9.08 64.31
N GLY A 4 -31.74 -9.39 63.51
CA GLY A 4 -31.57 -9.88 62.15
C GLY A 4 -31.43 -8.71 61.17
N THR A 5 -30.24 -8.53 60.58
CA THR A 5 -29.99 -7.60 59.48
C THR A 5 -30.51 -8.19 58.16
N GLY A 6 -31.74 -7.85 57.83
CA GLY A 6 -32.32 -8.18 56.53
C GLY A 6 -31.73 -7.32 55.41
N THR A 7 -30.87 -7.90 54.57
CA THR A 7 -30.38 -7.29 53.31
C THR A 7 -31.54 -7.22 52.31
N CYS A 8 -32.06 -6.01 52.09
CA CYS A 8 -33.11 -5.72 51.12
C CYS A 8 -32.53 -5.80 49.70
N LEU A 9 -32.63 -6.96 49.07
CA LEU A 9 -32.34 -7.11 47.62
C LEU A 9 -33.43 -6.35 46.82
N ARG A 10 -33.06 -5.14 46.40
CA ARG A 10 -33.90 -4.29 45.55
C ARG A 10 -34.11 -4.99 44.20
N LYS A 11 -35.26 -5.66 44.02
CA LYS A 11 -35.71 -6.23 42.75
C LYS A 11 -35.69 -5.11 41.67
N ARG A 12 -34.79 -5.18 40.72
CA ARG A 12 -34.83 -4.32 39.50
C ARG A 12 -36.14 -4.64 38.75
N GLY A 13 -37.06 -3.69 38.69
CA GLY A 13 -38.33 -3.84 38.00
C GLY A 13 -38.13 -4.02 36.47
N PRO A 14 -39.13 -4.60 35.77
CA PRO A 14 -39.06 -4.91 34.32
C PRO A 14 -38.76 -3.69 33.44
N GLY A 15 -38.98 -2.46 33.90
CA GLY A 15 -38.65 -1.23 33.19
C GLY A 15 -37.16 -0.96 32.99
N GLY A 16 -36.31 -1.45 33.89
CA GLY A 16 -34.86 -1.26 33.75
C GLY A 16 -34.26 -2.08 32.64
N LEU A 17 -34.72 -3.32 32.43
CA LEU A 17 -34.26 -4.18 31.33
C LEU A 17 -34.75 -3.66 29.95
N ALA A 18 -35.98 -3.14 29.88
CA ALA A 18 -36.52 -2.55 28.67
C ALA A 18 -35.76 -1.29 28.27
N LEU A 19 -35.42 -0.42 29.23
CA LEU A 19 -34.61 0.78 28.97
C LEU A 19 -33.20 0.44 28.46
N VAL A 20 -32.52 -0.55 29.06
CA VAL A 20 -31.22 -1.04 28.59
C VAL A 20 -31.32 -1.60 27.17
N GLY A 21 -32.36 -2.37 26.86
CA GLY A 21 -32.63 -2.88 25.51
C GLY A 21 -32.77 -1.77 24.48
N VAL A 22 -33.54 -0.73 24.78
CA VAL A 22 -33.71 0.45 23.91
C VAL A 22 -32.39 1.18 23.69
N ILE A 23 -31.61 1.41 24.76
CA ILE A 23 -30.30 2.08 24.65
C ILE A 23 -29.34 1.26 23.78
N VAL A 24 -29.26 -0.04 24.00
CA VAL A 24 -28.39 -0.94 23.20
C VAL A 24 -28.82 -0.91 21.72
N THR A 25 -30.11 -0.98 21.43
CA THR A 25 -30.62 -0.91 20.05
C THR A 25 -30.30 0.43 19.38
N LEU A 26 -30.47 1.54 20.11
CA LEU A 26 -30.11 2.87 19.61
C LEU A 26 -28.60 3.00 19.34
N VAL A 27 -27.78 2.51 20.27
CA VAL A 27 -26.31 2.52 20.08
C VAL A 27 -25.92 1.68 18.85
N LEU A 28 -26.48 0.49 18.71
CA LEU A 28 -26.25 -0.36 17.53
C LEU A 28 -26.73 0.31 16.24
N ALA A 29 -27.89 0.94 16.23
CA ALA A 29 -28.40 1.66 15.06
C ALA A 29 -27.51 2.85 14.69
N VAL A 30 -27.13 3.68 15.67
CA VAL A 30 -26.27 4.85 15.44
C VAL A 30 -24.88 4.45 14.95
N THR A 31 -24.32 3.33 15.43
CA THR A 31 -23.00 2.85 15.00
C THR A 31 -23.05 2.10 13.66
N SER A 32 -24.13 1.38 13.36
CA SER A 32 -24.25 0.60 12.13
C SER A 32 -24.54 1.47 10.89
N ILE A 33 -25.28 2.57 11.01
CA ILE A 33 -25.61 3.45 9.87
C ILE A 33 -24.34 3.98 9.17
N PRO A 34 -23.36 4.61 9.85
CA PRO A 34 -22.14 5.08 9.19
C PRO A 34 -21.30 3.95 8.62
N ILE A 35 -21.27 2.77 9.25
CA ILE A 35 -20.56 1.59 8.75
C ILE A 35 -21.22 1.10 7.45
N LEU A 36 -22.54 0.99 7.43
CA LEU A 36 -23.29 0.56 6.23
C LEU A 36 -23.14 1.57 5.10
N HIS A 37 -23.24 2.87 5.40
CA HIS A 37 -23.01 3.93 4.42
C HIS A 37 -21.59 3.89 3.83
N PHE A 38 -20.57 3.69 4.69
CA PHE A 38 -19.19 3.51 4.24
C PHE A 38 -19.06 2.30 3.32
N TYR A 39 -19.59 1.16 3.73
CA TYR A 39 -19.57 -0.07 2.95
C TYR A 39 -20.23 0.12 1.58
N GLN A 40 -21.46 0.66 1.54
CA GLN A 40 -22.18 0.93 0.29
C GLN A 40 -21.43 1.90 -0.63
N SER A 41 -20.81 2.93 -0.07
CA SER A 41 -20.06 3.95 -0.84
C SER A 41 -18.84 3.39 -1.56
N TYR A 42 -18.18 2.38 -0.98
CA TYR A 42 -16.93 1.85 -1.52
C TYR A 42 -17.05 0.46 -2.13
N TRP A 43 -18.09 -0.31 -1.79
CA TRP A 43 -18.24 -1.69 -2.25
C TRP A 43 -18.23 -1.83 -3.77
N LEU A 44 -19.03 -1.03 -4.46
CA LEU A 44 -19.05 -1.05 -5.93
C LEU A 44 -17.70 -0.64 -6.53
N LYS A 45 -17.09 0.41 -5.99
CA LYS A 45 -15.77 0.89 -6.44
C LYS A 45 -14.71 -0.18 -6.27
N LEU A 46 -14.72 -0.89 -5.14
CA LEU A 46 -13.81 -2.00 -4.91
C LEU A 46 -14.03 -3.13 -5.91
N ARG A 47 -15.27 -3.54 -6.14
CA ARG A 47 -15.57 -4.62 -7.10
C ARG A 47 -15.24 -4.28 -8.55
N THR A 48 -15.29 -3.02 -8.92
CA THR A 48 -14.95 -2.54 -10.28
C THR A 48 -13.51 -2.05 -10.40
N LEU A 49 -12.71 -2.14 -9.32
CA LEU A 49 -11.34 -1.63 -9.28
C LEU A 49 -10.44 -2.18 -10.41
N PRO A 50 -10.44 -3.49 -10.74
CA PRO A 50 -9.62 -3.98 -11.85
C PRO A 50 -9.94 -3.31 -13.19
N ALA A 51 -11.23 -3.12 -13.49
CA ALA A 51 -11.66 -2.45 -14.71
C ALA A 51 -11.28 -0.96 -14.69
N ALA A 52 -11.35 -0.30 -13.54
CA ALA A 52 -10.95 1.09 -13.36
C ALA A 52 -9.44 1.27 -13.60
N VAL A 53 -8.59 0.38 -13.08
CA VAL A 53 -7.14 0.41 -13.28
C VAL A 53 -6.78 0.17 -14.75
N VAL A 54 -7.39 -0.82 -15.40
CA VAL A 54 -7.21 -1.07 -16.85
C VAL A 54 -7.56 0.18 -17.67
N HIS A 55 -8.68 0.81 -17.34
CA HIS A 55 -9.13 2.02 -18.03
C HIS A 55 -8.20 3.21 -17.77
N TYR A 56 -7.74 3.38 -16.53
CA TYR A 56 -6.79 4.43 -16.15
C TYR A 56 -5.47 4.27 -16.90
N GLU A 57 -4.88 3.08 -16.90
CA GLU A 57 -3.64 2.78 -17.60
C GLU A 57 -3.74 3.04 -19.11
N SER A 58 -4.82 2.58 -19.75
CA SER A 58 -5.03 2.78 -21.19
C SER A 58 -5.14 4.26 -21.59
N ARG A 59 -5.74 5.10 -20.74
CA ARG A 59 -5.81 6.56 -20.95
C ARG A 59 -4.44 7.24 -20.89
N HIS A 60 -3.50 6.68 -20.15
CA HIS A 60 -2.14 7.21 -20.01
C HIS A 60 -1.13 6.52 -20.96
N GLY A 61 -1.62 5.81 -21.98
CA GLY A 61 -0.78 5.13 -22.97
C GLY A 61 -0.09 3.88 -22.43
N GLY A 62 -0.51 3.40 -21.25
CA GLY A 62 -0.03 2.16 -20.66
C GLY A 62 -0.67 0.91 -21.28
N ARG A 63 -0.19 -0.24 -20.85
CA ARG A 63 -0.74 -1.54 -21.26
C ARG A 63 -0.81 -2.45 -20.05
N TRP A 64 -2.01 -2.95 -19.75
CA TRP A 64 -2.23 -3.90 -18.67
C TRP A 64 -1.23 -5.06 -18.72
N THR A 65 -0.53 -5.28 -17.64
CA THR A 65 0.51 -6.29 -17.52
C THR A 65 0.24 -7.15 -16.30
N PRO A 66 -0.20 -8.40 -16.50
CA PRO A 66 -0.39 -9.32 -15.38
C PRO A 66 0.95 -9.66 -14.73
N LEU A 67 0.93 -10.01 -13.43
CA LEU A 67 2.13 -10.26 -12.63
C LEU A 67 3.07 -11.30 -13.26
N ASN A 68 2.52 -12.34 -13.88
CA ASN A 68 3.29 -13.39 -14.57
C ASN A 68 3.93 -12.92 -15.90
N ARG A 69 3.60 -11.73 -16.38
CA ARG A 69 4.24 -11.04 -17.52
C ARG A 69 5.15 -9.91 -17.06
N THR A 70 5.54 -9.93 -15.80
CA THR A 70 6.50 -8.99 -15.22
C THR A 70 7.71 -9.77 -14.72
N SER A 71 8.91 -9.21 -14.86
CA SER A 71 10.13 -9.83 -14.30
C SER A 71 9.94 -10.12 -12.81
N GLY A 72 10.28 -11.33 -12.39
CA GLY A 72 10.16 -11.75 -10.98
C GLY A 72 10.97 -10.89 -10.00
N TRP A 73 11.91 -10.08 -10.48
CA TRP A 73 12.66 -9.13 -9.66
C TRP A 73 11.82 -7.92 -9.21
N VAL A 74 10.85 -7.49 -10.04
CA VAL A 74 10.03 -6.29 -9.73
C VAL A 74 9.19 -6.47 -8.46
N PRO A 75 8.35 -7.52 -8.33
CA PRO A 75 7.57 -7.73 -7.12
C PRO A 75 8.46 -7.94 -5.89
N LYS A 76 9.58 -8.66 -6.02
CA LYS A 76 10.53 -8.89 -4.93
C LYS A 76 11.16 -7.60 -4.44
N ALA A 77 11.66 -6.76 -5.35
CA ALA A 77 12.26 -5.46 -5.02
C ALA A 77 11.24 -4.51 -4.38
N LEU A 78 10.02 -4.46 -4.92
CA LEU A 78 8.96 -3.61 -4.42
C LEU A 78 8.52 -4.00 -3.01
N VAL A 79 8.26 -5.29 -2.78
CA VAL A 79 7.84 -5.80 -1.46
C VAL A 79 8.94 -5.61 -0.42
N ALA A 80 10.18 -5.92 -0.73
CA ALA A 80 11.31 -5.71 0.18
C ALA A 80 11.49 -4.24 0.60
N THR A 81 11.14 -3.31 -0.28
CA THR A 81 11.36 -1.89 -0.05
C THR A 81 10.18 -1.20 0.62
N GLU A 82 8.96 -1.47 0.15
CA GLU A 82 7.77 -0.73 0.53
C GLU A 82 6.94 -1.45 1.61
N ASP A 83 6.89 -2.79 1.60
CA ASP A 83 6.00 -3.55 2.47
C ASP A 83 6.49 -5.00 2.69
N ARG A 84 7.48 -5.19 3.56
CA ARG A 84 8.06 -6.52 3.86
C ARG A 84 7.04 -7.55 4.34
N THR A 85 6.00 -7.09 4.99
CA THR A 85 4.92 -7.94 5.50
C THR A 85 3.78 -8.14 4.50
N PHE A 86 3.91 -7.68 3.26
CA PHE A 86 2.86 -7.66 2.26
C PHE A 86 2.08 -8.99 2.15
N PHE A 87 2.79 -10.10 2.05
CA PHE A 87 2.16 -11.41 1.88
C PHE A 87 1.47 -11.96 3.13
N SER A 88 1.81 -11.43 4.32
CA SER A 88 1.27 -11.88 5.62
C SER A 88 0.33 -10.87 6.29
N ASN A 89 0.38 -9.58 5.93
CA ASN A 89 -0.47 -8.57 6.55
C ASN A 89 -1.92 -8.59 6.01
N LEU A 90 -2.84 -8.04 6.78
CA LEU A 90 -4.26 -7.91 6.43
C LEU A 90 -4.59 -6.59 5.69
N GLY A 91 -3.63 -6.05 4.93
CA GLY A 91 -3.77 -4.76 4.26
C GLY A 91 -3.21 -3.59 5.08
N ILE A 92 -2.95 -3.79 6.37
CA ILE A 92 -2.25 -2.88 7.28
C ILE A 92 -1.09 -3.63 7.96
N SER A 93 0.01 -2.93 8.23
CA SER A 93 1.17 -3.50 8.91
C SER A 93 1.35 -2.81 10.26
N PHE A 94 1.01 -3.50 11.35
CA PHE A 94 1.26 -3.01 12.71
C PHE A 94 2.76 -2.88 12.99
N GLU A 95 3.56 -3.78 12.46
CA GLU A 95 5.03 -3.71 12.54
C GLU A 95 5.56 -2.46 11.82
N GLY A 96 5.06 -2.19 10.60
CA GLY A 96 5.41 -0.99 9.85
C GLY A 96 5.03 0.30 10.57
N ILE A 97 3.84 0.34 11.19
CA ILE A 97 3.38 1.48 12.01
C ILE A 97 4.27 1.66 13.23
N GLY A 98 4.57 0.57 13.96
CA GLY A 98 5.43 0.62 15.14
C GLY A 98 6.85 1.08 14.81
N ARG A 99 7.43 0.57 13.73
CA ARG A 99 8.74 0.99 13.25
C ARG A 99 8.77 2.47 12.83
N ALA A 100 7.77 2.93 12.08
CA ALA A 100 7.67 4.32 11.68
C ALA A 100 7.58 5.25 12.90
N LEU A 101 6.76 4.90 13.89
CA LEU A 101 6.62 5.66 15.13
C LEU A 101 7.96 5.74 15.90
N LEU A 102 8.70 4.64 16.01
CA LEU A 102 10.01 4.63 16.67
C LEU A 102 11.03 5.50 15.94
N VAL A 103 11.07 5.45 14.61
CA VAL A 103 11.97 6.28 13.79
C VAL A 103 11.60 7.76 13.91
N ASP A 104 10.31 8.10 13.82
CA ASP A 104 9.83 9.48 13.95
C ASP A 104 10.12 10.08 15.33
N LEU A 105 10.01 9.28 16.40
CA LEU A 105 10.37 9.68 17.76
C LEU A 105 11.88 9.95 17.90
N HIS A 106 12.73 9.15 17.26
CA HIS A 106 14.19 9.32 17.35
C HIS A 106 14.72 10.44 16.45
N THR A 107 14.11 10.65 15.29
CA THR A 107 14.61 11.60 14.28
C THR A 107 13.91 12.96 14.34
N HIS A 108 12.83 13.09 15.10
CA HIS A 108 11.94 14.26 15.11
C HIS A 108 11.47 14.68 13.70
N ARG A 109 11.44 13.74 12.76
CA ARG A 109 11.00 13.94 11.38
C ARG A 109 9.96 12.89 11.04
N PHE A 110 8.82 13.31 10.52
CA PHE A 110 7.84 12.41 9.91
C PHE A 110 8.42 11.85 8.59
N THR A 111 9.35 10.90 8.73
CA THR A 111 10.21 10.55 7.61
C THR A 111 9.77 9.32 6.87
N GLN A 112 8.83 8.49 7.35
CA GLN A 112 8.40 7.38 6.50
C GLN A 112 7.35 6.45 7.04
N GLY A 113 6.56 6.14 6.18
CA GLY A 113 6.32 4.97 5.36
C GLY A 113 5.90 3.69 6.12
N GLY A 114 5.04 3.79 7.20
CA GLY A 114 4.34 2.61 7.73
C GLY A 114 3.11 2.20 6.90
N SER A 115 2.94 2.75 5.70
CA SER A 115 1.83 2.41 4.80
C SER A 115 2.18 1.20 3.95
N THR A 116 1.28 0.21 3.91
CA THR A 116 1.42 -0.97 3.05
C THR A 116 1.18 -0.65 1.57
N LEU A 117 1.57 -1.55 0.67
CA LEU A 117 1.26 -1.47 -0.76
C LEU A 117 -0.27 -1.42 -1.01
N THR A 118 -1.04 -2.16 -0.21
CA THR A 118 -2.51 -2.15 -0.30
C THR A 118 -3.09 -0.79 0.11
N GLN A 119 -2.53 -0.14 1.14
CA GLN A 119 -2.93 1.20 1.54
C GLN A 119 -2.58 2.25 0.48
N GLN A 120 -1.39 2.13 -0.14
CA GLN A 120 -0.99 3.00 -1.24
C GLN A 120 -1.95 2.86 -2.43
N LEU A 121 -2.27 1.63 -2.85
CA LEU A 121 -3.23 1.37 -3.91
C LEU A 121 -4.61 1.95 -3.59
N ALA A 122 -5.14 1.73 -2.37
CA ALA A 122 -6.42 2.29 -1.94
C ALA A 122 -6.42 3.83 -1.98
N ARG A 123 -5.33 4.45 -1.55
CA ARG A 123 -5.15 5.91 -1.59
C ARG A 123 -5.20 6.45 -3.02
N ASP A 124 -4.45 5.81 -3.92
CA ASP A 124 -4.22 6.36 -5.26
C ASP A 124 -5.42 6.13 -6.19
N THR A 125 -6.21 5.05 -5.95
CA THR A 125 -7.37 4.70 -6.78
C THR A 125 -8.72 5.17 -6.25
N LEU A 126 -8.91 5.25 -4.93
CA LEU A 126 -10.23 5.40 -4.32
C LEU A 126 -10.41 6.70 -3.53
N LEU A 127 -9.32 7.40 -3.19
CA LEU A 127 -9.37 8.54 -2.28
C LEU A 127 -8.90 9.85 -2.95
N SER A 128 -9.33 10.97 -2.39
CA SER A 128 -8.85 12.29 -2.79
C SER A 128 -7.43 12.56 -2.25
N PRO A 129 -6.66 13.46 -2.87
CA PRO A 129 -5.29 13.78 -2.44
C PRO A 129 -5.18 14.52 -1.10
N ALA A 130 -6.31 14.88 -0.45
CA ALA A 130 -6.33 15.59 0.82
C ALA A 130 -5.57 14.84 1.93
N LYS A 131 -4.63 15.51 2.61
CA LYS A 131 -3.83 14.93 3.69
C LYS A 131 -4.52 15.13 5.05
N THR A 132 -5.56 14.32 5.35
CA THR A 132 -6.30 14.38 6.61
C THR A 132 -6.21 13.07 7.38
N PHE A 133 -6.35 13.13 8.71
CA PHE A 133 -6.42 11.93 9.55
C PHE A 133 -7.59 11.02 9.15
N ARG A 134 -8.76 11.62 8.87
CA ARG A 134 -9.95 10.89 8.40
C ARG A 134 -9.64 10.07 7.13
N ARG A 135 -8.94 10.70 6.15
CA ARG A 135 -8.51 9.98 4.95
C ARG A 135 -7.59 8.80 5.28
N LYS A 136 -6.66 8.96 6.23
CA LYS A 136 -5.74 7.89 6.63
C LYS A 136 -6.47 6.70 7.28
N VAL A 137 -7.48 6.96 8.10
CA VAL A 137 -8.34 5.90 8.65
C VAL A 137 -9.13 5.22 7.53
N THR A 138 -9.72 5.98 6.61
CA THR A 138 -10.45 5.44 5.44
C THR A 138 -9.54 4.57 4.57
N GLU A 139 -8.30 5.00 4.31
CA GLU A 139 -7.28 4.25 3.58
C GLU A 139 -7.00 2.89 4.24
N ALA A 140 -6.84 2.85 5.56
CA ALA A 140 -6.62 1.63 6.31
C ALA A 140 -7.82 0.66 6.22
N LEU A 141 -9.03 1.17 6.38
CA LEU A 141 -10.25 0.36 6.25
C LEU A 141 -10.41 -0.21 4.83
N LEU A 142 -10.17 0.60 3.81
CA LEU A 142 -10.23 0.15 2.42
C LEU A 142 -9.16 -0.90 2.11
N ALA A 143 -7.94 -0.76 2.66
CA ALA A 143 -6.89 -1.75 2.50
C ALA A 143 -7.26 -3.11 3.10
N VAL A 144 -7.92 -3.12 4.27
CA VAL A 144 -8.46 -4.36 4.86
C VAL A 144 -9.55 -4.97 3.97
N MET A 145 -10.50 -4.15 3.48
CA MET A 145 -11.54 -4.62 2.56
C MET A 145 -10.95 -5.17 1.25
N MET A 146 -9.93 -4.51 0.69
CA MET A 146 -9.24 -4.99 -0.50
C MET A 146 -8.57 -6.35 -0.26
N THR A 147 -7.92 -6.54 0.88
CA THR A 147 -7.26 -7.81 1.24
C THR A 147 -8.28 -8.94 1.48
N ALA A 148 -9.52 -8.61 1.85
CA ALA A 148 -10.60 -9.57 1.96
C ALA A 148 -11.22 -9.95 0.59
N LEU A 149 -11.15 -9.05 -0.40
CA LEU A 149 -11.76 -9.23 -1.73
C LEU A 149 -10.79 -9.77 -2.77
N TYR A 150 -9.50 -9.47 -2.66
CA TYR A 150 -8.46 -9.78 -3.63
C TYR A 150 -7.32 -10.55 -2.99
N SER A 151 -6.79 -11.52 -3.70
CA SER A 151 -5.54 -12.18 -3.32
C SER A 151 -4.35 -11.21 -3.38
N LYS A 152 -3.29 -11.50 -2.65
CA LYS A 152 -2.07 -10.68 -2.66
C LYS A 152 -1.45 -10.51 -4.07
N PRO A 153 -1.38 -11.57 -4.91
CA PRO A 153 -0.94 -11.39 -6.30
C PRO A 153 -1.83 -10.46 -7.13
N GLU A 154 -3.16 -10.48 -6.92
CA GLU A 154 -4.07 -9.56 -7.61
C GLU A 154 -3.85 -8.11 -7.16
N ILE A 155 -3.72 -7.85 -5.85
CA ILE A 155 -3.41 -6.53 -5.31
C ILE A 155 -2.09 -6.01 -5.89
N LEU A 156 -1.07 -6.84 -5.95
CA LEU A 156 0.24 -6.48 -6.49
C LEU A 156 0.17 -6.21 -8.01
N THR A 157 -0.65 -6.98 -8.73
CA THR A 157 -0.94 -6.72 -10.15
C THR A 157 -1.60 -5.36 -10.34
N LEU A 158 -2.64 -5.07 -9.56
CA LEU A 158 -3.33 -3.78 -9.60
C LEU A 158 -2.37 -2.62 -9.29
N TYR A 159 -1.56 -2.76 -8.25
CA TYR A 159 -0.57 -1.76 -7.86
C TYR A 159 0.43 -1.47 -8.99
N LEU A 160 1.03 -2.51 -9.55
CA LEU A 160 2.02 -2.39 -10.62
C LEU A 160 1.47 -1.78 -11.91
N ASN A 161 0.16 -1.84 -12.13
CA ASN A 161 -0.49 -1.23 -13.29
C ASN A 161 -1.01 0.19 -13.01
N GLU A 162 -1.22 0.56 -11.75
CA GLU A 162 -1.74 1.88 -11.36
C GLU A 162 -0.64 2.89 -11.07
N VAL A 163 0.44 2.44 -10.40
CA VAL A 163 1.40 3.34 -9.79
C VAL A 163 2.16 4.21 -10.80
N TYR A 164 2.37 5.47 -10.44
CA TYR A 164 3.14 6.43 -11.23
C TYR A 164 4.65 6.28 -10.95
N PHE A 165 5.42 6.09 -12.00
CA PHE A 165 6.88 5.92 -11.94
C PHE A 165 7.68 7.18 -12.37
N GLY A 166 7.03 8.30 -12.63
CA GLY A 166 7.69 9.51 -13.17
C GLY A 166 7.73 9.53 -14.69
N SER A 167 8.15 10.66 -15.29
CA SER A 167 8.27 10.86 -16.75
C SER A 167 7.02 10.48 -17.57
N GLY A 168 5.82 10.67 -16.99
CA GLY A 168 4.57 10.27 -17.64
C GLY A 168 4.31 8.76 -17.65
N ALA A 169 5.16 7.94 -17.02
CA ALA A 169 5.03 6.50 -16.99
C ALA A 169 4.07 6.05 -15.86
N TYR A 170 2.89 5.63 -16.24
CA TYR A 170 1.90 4.96 -15.40
C TYR A 170 1.95 3.46 -15.67
N GLY A 171 2.06 2.66 -14.63
CA GLY A 171 2.23 1.23 -14.70
C GLY A 171 3.64 0.76 -15.08
N ILE A 172 3.96 -0.48 -14.67
CA ILE A 172 5.30 -1.07 -14.80
C ILE A 172 5.74 -1.26 -16.25
N GLN A 173 4.82 -1.59 -17.16
CA GLN A 173 5.13 -1.77 -18.55
C GLN A 173 5.54 -0.45 -19.23
N SER A 174 4.81 0.63 -18.94
CA SER A 174 5.14 1.97 -19.40
C SER A 174 6.49 2.42 -18.86
N ALA A 175 6.71 2.26 -17.54
CA ALA A 175 7.98 2.60 -16.91
C ALA A 175 9.17 1.84 -17.49
N SER A 176 9.03 0.53 -17.73
CA SER A 176 10.06 -0.30 -18.35
C SER A 176 10.42 0.20 -19.76
N ARG A 177 9.41 0.60 -20.54
CA ARG A 177 9.60 1.13 -21.89
C ARG A 177 10.22 2.51 -21.89
N VAL A 178 9.72 3.41 -21.04
CA VAL A 178 10.21 4.79 -20.94
C VAL A 178 11.68 4.83 -20.51
N TYR A 179 12.02 4.11 -19.45
CA TYR A 179 13.37 4.19 -18.90
C TYR A 179 14.40 3.30 -19.57
N PHE A 180 14.00 2.11 -20.03
CA PHE A 180 14.96 1.11 -20.51
C PHE A 180 14.68 0.60 -21.94
N GLY A 181 13.53 0.91 -22.52
CA GLY A 181 13.17 0.45 -23.87
C GLY A 181 12.81 -1.04 -23.97
N VAL A 182 12.75 -1.75 -22.85
CA VAL A 182 12.46 -3.19 -22.81
C VAL A 182 11.05 -3.46 -22.26
N PRO A 183 10.43 -4.61 -22.53
CA PRO A 183 9.18 -4.99 -21.89
C PRO A 183 9.42 -5.36 -20.42
N ALA A 184 8.36 -5.27 -19.60
CA ALA A 184 8.47 -5.47 -18.14
C ALA A 184 8.91 -6.88 -17.72
N ASP A 185 8.68 -7.90 -18.53
CA ASP A 185 9.14 -9.29 -18.31
C ASP A 185 10.65 -9.46 -18.53
N ARG A 186 11.32 -8.51 -19.20
CA ARG A 186 12.76 -8.53 -19.47
C ARG A 186 13.58 -7.60 -18.55
N LEU A 187 12.95 -6.99 -17.56
CA LEU A 187 13.68 -6.19 -16.59
C LEU A 187 14.70 -7.03 -15.82
N THR A 188 15.95 -6.59 -15.83
CA THR A 188 17.02 -7.17 -15.02
C THR A 188 16.91 -6.75 -13.56
N LEU A 189 17.64 -7.43 -12.65
CA LEU A 189 17.67 -7.04 -11.22
C LEU A 189 18.02 -5.55 -11.02
N PRO A 190 19.09 -4.98 -11.63
CA PRO A 190 19.39 -3.57 -11.45
C PRO A 190 18.29 -2.63 -11.97
N GLN A 191 17.62 -2.97 -13.06
CA GLN A 191 16.51 -2.19 -13.62
C GLN A 191 15.26 -2.28 -12.74
N ALA A 192 14.92 -3.48 -12.27
CA ALA A 192 13.81 -3.71 -11.36
C ALA A 192 14.00 -2.96 -10.02
N ALA A 193 15.21 -3.02 -9.46
CA ALA A 193 15.55 -2.29 -8.24
C ALA A 193 15.46 -0.76 -8.43
N MET A 194 15.86 -0.25 -9.59
CA MET A 194 15.68 1.17 -9.94
C MET A 194 14.20 1.55 -9.95
N LEU A 195 13.36 0.80 -10.66
CA LEU A 195 11.93 1.10 -10.76
C LEU A 195 11.22 0.95 -9.41
N ALA A 196 11.55 -0.07 -8.62
CA ALA A 196 10.91 -0.28 -7.31
C ALA A 196 11.16 0.88 -6.32
N GLY A 197 12.21 1.67 -6.52
CA GLY A 197 12.49 2.85 -5.72
C GLY A 197 11.65 4.08 -6.07
N LEU A 198 11.14 4.19 -7.30
CA LEU A 198 10.53 5.42 -7.82
C LEU A 198 9.17 5.81 -7.19
N PRO A 199 8.26 4.88 -6.84
CA PRO A 199 6.91 5.24 -6.38
C PRO A 199 6.87 6.18 -5.18
N GLN A 200 7.88 6.15 -4.31
CA GLN A 200 7.97 7.01 -3.14
C GLN A 200 8.13 8.50 -3.50
N ALA A 201 8.95 8.80 -4.52
CA ALA A 201 9.24 10.16 -4.95
C ALA A 201 9.51 10.23 -6.48
N PRO A 202 8.52 9.90 -7.33
CA PRO A 202 8.70 9.64 -8.75
C PRO A 202 9.26 10.83 -9.54
N SER A 203 9.04 12.05 -9.09
CA SER A 203 9.62 13.24 -9.71
C SER A 203 11.03 13.55 -9.20
N ALA A 204 11.29 13.36 -7.90
CA ALA A 204 12.58 13.70 -7.28
C ALA A 204 13.66 12.65 -7.57
N GLU A 205 13.27 11.38 -7.71
CA GLU A 205 14.13 10.21 -7.93
C GLU A 205 14.09 9.74 -9.39
N ASN A 206 13.55 10.56 -10.30
CA ASN A 206 13.48 10.28 -11.73
C ASN A 206 14.89 10.14 -12.32
N PRO A 207 15.28 8.97 -12.89
CA PRO A 207 16.63 8.75 -13.39
C PRO A 207 16.95 9.60 -14.64
N LEU A 208 15.96 10.07 -15.38
CA LEU A 208 16.16 10.99 -16.52
C LEU A 208 16.42 12.44 -16.07
N ALA A 209 15.92 12.82 -14.90
CA ALA A 209 16.10 14.17 -14.35
C ALA A 209 17.20 14.23 -13.28
N ASN A 210 17.33 13.19 -12.47
CA ASN A 210 18.28 13.15 -11.36
C ASN A 210 18.85 11.75 -11.14
N PHE A 211 19.74 11.34 -12.05
CA PHE A 211 20.36 10.02 -12.04
C PHE A 211 21.04 9.69 -10.71
N ARG A 212 21.73 10.66 -10.10
CA ARG A 212 22.41 10.46 -8.82
C ARG A 212 21.45 10.07 -7.68
N ARG A 213 20.31 10.76 -7.58
CA ARG A 213 19.27 10.41 -6.59
C ARG A 213 18.64 9.06 -6.87
N ALA A 214 18.32 8.80 -8.13
CA ALA A 214 17.79 7.51 -8.56
C ALA A 214 18.76 6.36 -8.22
N LYS A 215 20.06 6.54 -8.45
CA LYS A 215 21.09 5.56 -8.07
C LYS A 215 21.18 5.36 -6.55
N ALA A 216 21.10 6.43 -5.77
CA ALA A 216 21.10 6.32 -4.32
C ALA A 216 19.86 5.54 -3.84
N ARG A 217 18.69 5.80 -4.44
CA ARG A 217 17.48 5.06 -4.13
C ARG A 217 17.55 3.60 -4.56
N GLN A 218 18.09 3.31 -5.76
CA GLN A 218 18.35 1.95 -6.22
C GLN A 218 19.21 1.17 -5.21
N TYR A 219 20.25 1.81 -4.66
CA TYR A 219 21.10 1.19 -3.65
C TYR A 219 20.30 0.79 -2.41
N GLN A 220 19.41 1.69 -1.89
CA GLN A 220 18.55 1.38 -0.75
C GLN A 220 17.60 0.20 -1.03
N VAL A 221 17.07 0.10 -2.25
CA VAL A 221 16.25 -1.04 -2.67
C VAL A 221 17.05 -2.34 -2.65
N LEU A 222 18.25 -2.35 -3.20
CA LEU A 222 19.13 -3.52 -3.21
C LEU A 222 19.53 -3.94 -1.78
N GLU A 223 19.84 -3.00 -0.90
CA GLU A 223 20.11 -3.27 0.52
C GLU A 223 18.89 -3.86 1.23
N SER A 224 17.67 -3.36 0.90
CA SER A 224 16.45 -3.96 1.43
C SER A 224 16.28 -5.42 0.97
N MET A 225 16.58 -5.72 -0.28
CA MET A 225 16.53 -7.08 -0.81
C MET A 225 17.59 -8.00 -0.17
N VAL A 226 18.77 -7.49 0.16
CA VAL A 226 19.81 -8.24 0.92
C VAL A 226 19.32 -8.51 2.34
N HIS A 227 18.81 -7.48 3.01
CA HIS A 227 18.30 -7.62 4.38
C HIS A 227 17.19 -8.68 4.47
N ASP A 228 16.36 -8.80 3.45
CA ASP A 228 15.27 -9.79 3.39
C ASP A 228 15.73 -11.16 2.82
N GLY A 229 17.03 -11.34 2.58
CA GLY A 229 17.61 -12.60 2.09
C GLY A 229 17.22 -12.97 0.66
N ILE A 230 16.72 -12.00 -0.12
CA ILE A 230 16.27 -12.23 -1.52
C ILE A 230 17.47 -12.35 -2.46
N ILE A 231 18.51 -11.59 -2.19
CA ILE A 231 19.81 -11.60 -2.91
C ILE A 231 20.96 -11.52 -1.90
N SER A 232 22.13 -11.97 -2.29
CA SER A 232 23.36 -11.80 -1.51
C SER A 232 23.94 -10.39 -1.64
N GLN A 233 24.82 -10.00 -0.69
CA GLN A 233 25.53 -8.72 -0.75
C GLN A 233 26.33 -8.57 -2.05
N SER A 234 26.99 -9.64 -2.49
CA SER A 234 27.76 -9.65 -3.75
C SER A 234 26.88 -9.46 -5.00
N GLU A 235 25.63 -9.98 -4.98
CA GLU A 235 24.67 -9.74 -6.06
C GLU A 235 24.17 -8.30 -6.06
N ALA A 236 23.92 -7.71 -4.90
CA ALA A 236 23.54 -6.30 -4.77
C ALA A 236 24.63 -5.38 -5.31
N GLU A 237 25.91 -5.61 -4.94
CA GLU A 237 27.03 -4.82 -5.46
C GLU A 237 27.20 -4.94 -6.97
N ARG A 238 27.11 -6.16 -7.52
CA ARG A 238 27.13 -6.36 -8.97
C ARG A 238 25.99 -5.65 -9.67
N ALA A 239 24.76 -5.76 -9.14
CA ALA A 239 23.59 -5.09 -9.68
C ALA A 239 23.72 -3.56 -9.62
N TYR A 240 24.28 -3.02 -8.53
CA TYR A 240 24.49 -1.58 -8.40
C TYR A 240 25.50 -1.04 -9.41
N ARG A 241 26.59 -1.78 -9.70
CA ARG A 241 27.64 -1.39 -10.67
C ARG A 241 27.23 -1.66 -12.12
N ALA A 242 26.25 -2.52 -12.35
CA ALA A 242 25.82 -2.88 -13.69
C ALA A 242 25.26 -1.68 -14.47
N PRO A 243 25.50 -1.61 -15.78
CA PRO A 243 24.93 -0.56 -16.64
C PRO A 243 23.40 -0.73 -16.71
N LEU A 244 22.67 0.36 -16.55
CA LEU A 244 21.22 0.36 -16.58
C LEU A 244 20.64 0.50 -17.99
N SER A 245 21.45 0.94 -18.95
CA SER A 245 21.01 1.23 -20.33
C SER A 245 19.78 2.14 -20.40
N ILE A 246 19.84 3.25 -19.64
CA ILE A 246 18.75 4.24 -19.61
C ILE A 246 18.66 4.93 -20.97
N ARG A 247 17.42 5.03 -21.49
CA ARG A 247 17.17 5.74 -22.75
C ARG A 247 17.27 7.25 -22.51
N PRO A 248 17.89 8.01 -23.43
CA PRO A 248 17.85 9.47 -23.42
C PRO A 248 16.40 9.98 -23.49
N SER A 249 16.11 11.10 -22.84
CA SER A 249 14.82 11.78 -22.97
C SER A 249 14.62 12.21 -24.43
N GLY A 250 13.59 11.70 -25.09
CA GLY A 250 13.22 12.10 -26.46
C GLY A 250 13.67 11.17 -27.59
N ALA A 251 14.11 9.94 -27.28
CA ALA A 251 14.39 8.92 -28.31
C ALA A 251 13.19 7.99 -28.54
#